data_c04bb240218cc9a762c412f389a29d15
#
_entry.id   c04bb240218cc9a762c412f389a29d15
#
_cell.length_a   1.000
_cell.length_b   1.000
_cell.length_c   1.000
_cell.angle_alpha   90.00
_cell.angle_beta   90.00
_cell.angle_gamma   90.00
#
_symmetry.space_group_name_H-M   'P 1'
#
loop_
_entity.id
_entity.type
_entity.pdbx_description
1 polymer ?
#
loop_
_entity_poly.entity_id
_entity_poly.type
_entity_poly.pdbx_seq_one_letter_code
_entity_poly.pdbx_strand_id
1 'polypeptide(L)' 'MNSRQISVFNYLLEQNNYVTAKTISKEFNVTPKTIYIDINILQQELAEYGLIVDKKTNCGILLVGTDEAKKKGSFSYQF' A
#
# COMPACT_ATOMS: atom_id res chain seq x y z
N MET A 1 -9.58 4.35 6.65
CA MET A 1 -8.74 3.12 6.72
C MET A 1 -8.61 2.63 8.15
N ASN A 2 -8.55 1.32 8.34
CA ASN A 2 -8.27 0.75 9.67
C ASN A 2 -6.76 0.74 9.94
N SER A 3 -6.38 0.35 11.17
CA SER A 3 -4.97 0.32 11.59
C SER A 3 -4.09 -0.56 10.70
N ARG A 4 -4.60 -1.73 10.29
CA ARG A 4 -3.84 -2.64 9.43
C ARG A 4 -3.59 -2.00 8.06
N GLN A 5 -4.59 -1.36 7.47
CA GLN A 5 -4.46 -0.70 6.17
C GLN A 5 -3.45 0.44 6.23
N ILE A 6 -3.44 1.22 7.30
CA ILE A 6 -2.45 2.28 7.52
C ILE A 6 -1.05 1.67 7.61
N SER A 7 -0.90 0.55 8.32
CA SER A 7 0.38 -0.14 8.44
C SER A 7 0.85 -0.71 7.10
N VAL A 8 -0.06 -1.26 6.31
CA VAL A 8 0.26 -1.73 4.95
C VAL A 8 0.71 -0.57 4.07
N PHE A 9 0.03 0.56 4.15
CA PHE A 9 0.42 1.77 3.43
C PHE A 9 1.85 2.20 3.80
N ASN A 10 2.15 2.29 5.09
CA ASN A 10 3.48 2.66 5.55
C ASN A 10 4.55 1.65 5.09
N TYR A 11 4.23 0.37 5.11
CA TYR A 11 5.11 -0.67 4.58
C TYR A 11 5.40 -0.44 3.09
N LEU A 12 4.37 -0.15 2.30
CA LEU A 12 4.54 0.10 0.86
C LEU A 12 5.35 1.36 0.57
N LEU A 13 5.25 2.39 1.42
CA LEU A 13 6.05 3.61 1.28
C LEU A 13 7.54 3.33 1.37
N GLU A 14 7.95 2.33 2.12
CA GLU A 14 9.36 1.97 2.33
C GLU A 14 9.92 1.11 1.20
N GLN A 15 9.07 0.56 0.35
CA GLN A 15 9.50 -0.35 -0.71
C GLN A 15 9.93 0.40 -1.96
N ASN A 16 11.07 0.04 -2.51
CA ASN A 16 11.60 0.63 -3.74
C ASN A 16 11.28 -0.22 -4.97
N ASN A 17 10.61 -1.36 -4.78
CA ASN A 17 10.31 -2.30 -5.85
C ASN A 17 9.02 -3.06 -5.53
N TYR A 18 8.54 -3.85 -6.48
CA TYR A 18 7.34 -4.65 -6.32
C TYR A 18 7.50 -5.67 -5.19
N VAL A 19 6.44 -5.82 -4.40
CA VAL A 19 6.36 -6.80 -3.31
C VAL A 19 5.08 -7.62 -3.53
N THR A 20 5.19 -8.94 -3.43
CA THR A 20 4.03 -9.80 -3.64
C THR A 20 3.06 -9.72 -2.47
N ALA A 21 1.76 -9.94 -2.75
CA ALA A 21 0.76 -10.00 -1.69
C ALA A 21 1.09 -11.09 -0.67
N LYS A 22 1.71 -12.19 -1.11
CA LYS A 22 2.15 -13.27 -0.22
C LYS A 22 3.19 -12.76 0.77
N THR A 23 4.18 -12.00 0.32
CA THR A 23 5.21 -11.40 1.18
C THR A 23 4.59 -10.44 2.19
N ILE A 24 3.69 -9.57 1.73
CA ILE A 24 3.01 -8.61 2.61
C ILE A 24 2.14 -9.36 3.63
N SER A 25 1.44 -10.40 3.20
CA SER A 25 0.58 -11.18 4.08
C SER A 25 1.34 -11.81 5.24
N LYS A 26 2.55 -12.28 4.97
CA LYS A 26 3.43 -12.85 6.01
C LYS A 26 3.87 -11.78 7.00
N GLU A 27 4.19 -10.59 6.51
CA GLU A 27 4.61 -9.48 7.36
C GLU A 27 3.50 -9.07 8.35
N PHE A 28 2.26 -9.11 7.92
CA PHE A 28 1.12 -8.70 8.74
C PHE A 28 0.34 -9.86 9.33
N ASN A 29 0.80 -11.09 9.14
CA ASN A 29 0.16 -12.29 9.68
C ASN A 29 -1.32 -12.42 9.29
N VAL A 30 -1.60 -12.17 8.02
CA VAL A 30 -2.93 -12.31 7.42
C VAL A 30 -2.83 -13.10 6.11
N THR A 31 -3.95 -13.39 5.48
CA THR A 31 -3.95 -14.09 4.18
C THR A 31 -3.67 -13.11 3.04
N PRO A 32 -3.17 -13.61 1.89
CA PRO A 32 -3.03 -12.77 0.70
C PRO A 32 -4.35 -12.15 0.24
N LYS A 33 -5.45 -12.85 0.39
CA LYS A 33 -6.78 -12.33 0.09
C LYS A 33 -7.09 -11.06 0.90
N THR A 34 -6.77 -11.07 2.18
CA THR A 34 -6.95 -9.92 3.05
C THR A 34 -6.10 -8.74 2.57
N ILE A 35 -4.87 -9.01 2.14
CA ILE A 35 -4.00 -7.96 1.59
C ILE A 35 -4.61 -7.36 0.31
N TYR A 36 -5.16 -8.16 -0.60
CA TYR A 36 -5.80 -7.63 -1.79
C TYR A 36 -7.00 -6.74 -1.47
N ILE A 37 -7.79 -7.11 -0.47
CA ILE A 37 -8.90 -6.27 0.01
C ILE A 37 -8.37 -4.93 0.53
N ASP A 38 -7.34 -4.97 1.36
CA ASP A 38 -6.73 -3.77 1.92
C ASP A 38 -6.15 -2.87 0.82
N ILE A 39 -5.47 -3.46 -0.16
CA ILE A 39 -4.88 -2.73 -1.29
C ILE A 39 -5.96 -2.03 -2.11
N ASN A 40 -7.10 -2.68 -2.35
CA ASN A 40 -8.20 -2.06 -3.08
C ASN A 40 -8.76 -0.84 -2.35
N ILE A 41 -8.87 -0.92 -1.03
CA ILE A 41 -9.31 0.20 -0.20
C ILE A 41 -8.27 1.34 -0.24
N LEU A 42 -6.99 0.99 -0.11
CA LEU A 42 -5.91 1.97 -0.19
C LEU A 42 -5.90 2.69 -1.54
N GLN A 43 -6.10 1.95 -2.63
CA GLN A 43 -6.11 2.54 -3.97
C GLN A 43 -7.20 3.60 -4.11
N GLN A 44 -8.38 3.33 -3.57
CA GLN A 44 -9.50 4.28 -3.61
C GLN A 44 -9.21 5.53 -2.79
N GLU A 45 -8.68 5.37 -1.58
CA GLU A 45 -8.45 6.49 -0.68
C GLU A 45 -7.23 7.32 -1.06
N LEU A 46 -6.19 6.69 -1.60
CA LEU A 46 -4.95 7.37 -1.95
C LEU A 46 -5.01 8.10 -3.31
N ALA A 47 -6.02 7.82 -4.12
CA ALA A 47 -6.18 8.45 -5.42
C ALA A 47 -6.23 9.98 -5.33
N GLU A 48 -6.87 10.52 -4.30
CA GLU A 48 -6.97 11.97 -4.13
C GLU A 48 -5.63 12.64 -3.82
N TYR A 49 -4.64 11.88 -3.38
CA TYR A 49 -3.29 12.38 -3.13
C TYR A 49 -2.36 12.20 -4.33
N GLY A 50 -2.88 11.68 -5.44
CA GLY A 50 -2.07 11.42 -6.61
C GLY A 50 -1.23 10.15 -6.51
N LEU A 51 -1.55 9.27 -5.57
CA LEU A 51 -0.87 7.99 -5.38
C LEU A 51 -1.61 6.88 -6.10
N ILE A 52 -0.86 5.99 -6.73
CA ILE A 52 -1.39 4.85 -7.47
C ILE A 52 -0.76 3.58 -6.91
N VAL A 53 -1.60 2.58 -6.67
CA VAL A 53 -1.12 1.25 -6.31
C VAL A 53 -1.03 0.44 -7.61
N ASP A 54 0.18 0.22 -8.08
CA ASP A 54 0.43 -0.54 -9.31
C ASP A 54 0.52 -2.03 -8.97
N LYS A 55 -0.29 -2.83 -9.66
CA LYS A 55 -0.31 -4.28 -9.52
C LYS A 55 0.20 -4.88 -10.81
N LYS A 56 1.30 -5.60 -10.75
CA LYS A 56 1.92 -6.21 -11.91
C LYS A 56 1.95 -7.72 -11.75
N THR A 57 1.42 -8.43 -12.74
CA THR A 57 1.38 -9.90 -12.73
C THR A 57 2.79 -10.46 -12.56
N ASN A 58 2.95 -11.42 -11.66
CA ASN A 58 4.20 -12.10 -11.30
C ASN A 58 5.26 -11.21 -10.65
N CYS A 59 4.98 -9.92 -10.44
CA CYS A 59 5.91 -9.01 -9.77
C CYS A 59 5.40 -8.55 -8.43
N GLY A 60 4.10 -8.31 -8.32
CA GLY A 60 3.47 -7.89 -7.09
C GLY A 60 2.90 -6.48 -7.13
N ILE A 61 3.09 -5.77 -6.04
CA ILE A 61 2.45 -4.49 -5.76
C ILE A 61 3.52 -3.44 -5.49
N LEU A 62 3.36 -2.26 -6.06
CA LEU A 62 4.23 -1.12 -5.83
C LEU A 62 3.40 0.14 -5.71
N LEU A 63 3.70 0.95 -4.70
CA LEU A 63 3.09 2.27 -4.54
C LEU A 63 3.84 3.26 -5.43
N VAL A 64 3.13 3.88 -6.36
CA VAL A 64 3.70 4.80 -7.34
C VAL A 64 3.17 6.21 -7.10
N GLY A 65 4.05 7.20 -7.17
CA GLY A 65 3.69 8.60 -7.00
C GLY A 65 4.94 9.45 -6.81
N THR A 66 4.75 10.77 -6.79
CA THR A 66 5.85 11.69 -6.48
C THR A 66 6.20 11.59 -4.99
N ASP A 67 7.42 11.97 -4.62
CA ASP A 67 7.82 12.01 -3.22
C ASP A 67 6.90 12.95 -2.42
N GLU A 68 6.47 14.03 -3.00
CA GLU A 68 5.54 14.97 -2.39
C GLU A 68 4.18 14.33 -2.13
N ALA A 69 3.63 13.58 -3.09
CA ALA A 69 2.35 12.88 -2.93
C ALA A 69 2.44 11.81 -1.84
N LYS A 70 3.53 11.05 -1.80
CA LYS A 70 3.77 10.05 -0.75
C LYS A 70 3.85 10.69 0.62
N LYS A 71 4.50 11.84 0.72
CA LYS A 71 4.64 12.59 1.96
C LYS A 71 3.29 13.08 2.47
N LYS A 72 2.45 13.62 1.58
CA LYS A 72 1.10 14.07 1.94
C LYS A 72 0.22 12.93 2.43
N GLY A 73 0.22 11.80 1.74
CA GLY A 73 -0.54 10.63 2.14
C GLY A 73 -0.10 10.13 3.49
N SER A 74 1.21 9.98 3.71
CA SER A 74 1.77 9.55 4.98
C SER A 74 1.38 10.50 6.11
N PHE A 75 1.49 11.79 5.90
CA PHE A 75 1.15 12.80 6.91
C PHE A 75 -0.34 12.74 7.29
N SER A 76 -1.22 12.52 6.30
CA SER A 76 -2.67 12.46 6.55
C SER A 76 -3.10 11.24 7.36
N TYR A 77 -2.33 10.15 7.31
CA TYR A 77 -2.67 8.87 7.95
C TYR A 77 -1.74 8.49 9.10
N GLN A 78 -0.83 9.36 9.50
CA GLN A 78 0.01 9.14 10.68
C GLN A 78 -0.70 9.63 11.94
N PHE A 79 -0.55 8.86 12.99
CA PHE A 79 -1.07 9.20 14.32
C PHE A 79 0.06 9.59 15.25
#